data_edd86f05deef54860ece03072da1a403
#
_entry.id   edd86f05deef54860ece03072da1a403
#
_cell.length_a   1.000
_cell.length_b   1.000
_cell.length_c   1.000
_cell.angle_alpha   90.00
_cell.angle_beta   90.00
_cell.angle_gamma   90.00
#
_symmetry.space_group_name_H-M   'P 1'
#
loop_
_entity.id
_entity.type
_entity.pdbx_description
1 polymer ?
#
loop_
_entity_poly.entity_id
_entity_poly.type
_entity_poly.pdbx_seq_one_letter_code
_entity_poly.pdbx_strand_id
1 'polypeptide(L)' 'MSRISFQFPALLAEQVRFHAARLDRSVGWILTTAWRLAEPQIAKMAPPKETK' A
#
# COMPACT_ATOMS: atom_id res chain seq x y z
N MET A 1 -5.32 21.54 -8.30
CA MET A 1 -5.27 20.47 -7.52
C MET A 1 -4.64 19.31 -8.15
N SER A 2 -3.91 18.62 -7.47
CA SER A 2 -3.22 17.55 -8.09
C SER A 2 -3.94 16.28 -7.85
N ARG A 3 -3.69 15.36 -8.75
CA ARG A 3 -4.28 14.10 -8.67
C ARG A 3 -3.22 13.10 -8.46
N ILE A 4 -3.41 12.19 -7.60
CA ILE A 4 -2.43 11.16 -7.36
C ILE A 4 -2.57 10.09 -8.38
N SER A 5 -1.46 9.80 -9.05
CA SER A 5 -1.43 8.78 -10.04
C SER A 5 -0.59 7.67 -9.48
N PHE A 6 -1.15 6.50 -9.33
CA PHE A 6 -0.43 5.43 -8.68
C PHE A 6 -0.45 4.17 -9.51
N GLN A 7 0.71 3.60 -9.74
CA GLN A 7 0.80 2.35 -10.44
C GLN A 7 1.30 1.31 -9.51
N PHE A 8 0.53 0.26 -9.35
CA PHE A 8 0.89 -0.81 -8.44
C PHE A 8 1.66 -1.85 -9.22
N PRO A 9 2.85 -2.22 -8.83
CA PRO A 9 3.60 -3.24 -9.55
C PRO A 9 2.81 -4.54 -9.64
N ALA A 10 2.96 -5.20 -10.78
CA ALA A 10 2.20 -6.40 -11.03
C ALA A 10 2.39 -7.46 -9.95
N LEU A 11 3.60 -7.62 -9.47
CA LEU A 11 3.86 -8.60 -8.44
C LEU A 11 3.09 -8.31 -7.17
N LEU A 12 3.06 -7.05 -6.76
CA LEU A 12 2.33 -6.70 -5.56
C LEU A 12 0.83 -6.86 -5.78
N ALA A 13 0.37 -6.53 -6.99
CA ALA A 13 -1.03 -6.68 -7.29
C ALA A 13 -1.46 -8.13 -7.20
N GLU A 14 -0.60 -9.04 -7.66
CA GLU A 14 -0.92 -10.44 -7.59
C GLU A 14 -0.97 -10.91 -6.15
N GLN A 15 -0.04 -10.45 -5.34
CA GLN A 15 0.00 -10.84 -3.95
C GLN A 15 -1.25 -10.34 -3.22
N VAL A 16 -1.66 -9.12 -3.51
CA VAL A 16 -2.85 -8.56 -2.89
C VAL A 16 -4.08 -9.38 -3.27
N ARG A 17 -4.20 -9.71 -4.55
CA ARG A 17 -5.35 -10.49 -4.99
C ARG A 17 -5.36 -11.89 -4.39
N PHE A 18 -4.18 -12.48 -4.26
CA PHE A 18 -4.08 -13.81 -3.68
C PHE A 18 -4.59 -13.79 -2.24
N HIS A 19 -4.15 -12.82 -1.46
CA HIS A 19 -4.57 -12.76 -0.06
C HIS A 19 -6.02 -12.34 0.08
N ALA A 20 -6.51 -11.49 -0.83
CA ALA A 20 -7.91 -11.11 -0.80
C ALA A 20 -8.79 -12.33 -1.02
N ALA A 21 -8.41 -13.16 -1.98
CA ALA A 21 -9.19 -14.36 -2.26
C ALA A 21 -9.10 -15.35 -1.11
N ARG A 22 -7.89 -15.52 -0.56
CA ARG A 22 -7.68 -16.45 0.52
C ARG A 22 -8.47 -16.09 1.76
N LEU A 23 -8.58 -14.79 2.03
CA LEU A 23 -9.27 -14.32 3.21
C LEU A 23 -10.72 -13.94 2.94
N ASP A 24 -11.13 -14.09 1.70
CA ASP A 24 -12.49 -13.75 1.28
C ASP A 24 -12.78 -12.29 1.59
N ARG A 25 -11.83 -11.44 1.23
CA ARG A 25 -12.00 -10.00 1.44
C ARG A 25 -11.74 -9.28 0.14
N SER A 26 -12.20 -8.03 0.03
CA SER A 26 -11.98 -7.27 -1.17
C SER A 26 -10.55 -6.77 -1.21
N VAL A 27 -10.09 -6.43 -2.39
CA VAL A 27 -8.76 -5.87 -2.56
C VAL A 27 -8.66 -4.55 -1.76
N GLY A 28 -9.72 -3.75 -1.79
CA GLY A 28 -9.72 -2.51 -1.03
C GLY A 28 -9.53 -2.75 0.45
N TRP A 29 -10.15 -3.82 0.98
CA TRP A 29 -10.01 -4.16 2.38
C TRP A 29 -8.56 -4.51 2.70
N ILE A 30 -7.91 -5.28 1.80
CA ILE A 30 -6.53 -5.67 1.99
C ILE A 30 -5.63 -4.43 2.00
N LEU A 31 -5.83 -3.52 1.05
CA LEU A 31 -5.01 -2.34 0.97
C LEU A 31 -5.20 -1.43 2.17
N THR A 32 -6.43 -1.27 2.62
CA THR A 32 -6.70 -0.45 3.78
C THR A 32 -6.08 -1.05 5.04
N THR A 33 -6.19 -2.36 5.18
CA THR A 33 -5.62 -3.04 6.31
C THR A 33 -4.10 -2.93 6.28
N ALA A 34 -3.52 -3.11 5.10
CA ALA A 34 -2.07 -3.00 4.95
C ALA A 34 -1.60 -1.61 5.34
N TRP A 35 -2.33 -0.59 4.93
CA TRP A 35 -1.96 0.77 5.25
C TRP A 35 -2.02 1.01 6.75
N ARG A 36 -3.05 0.52 7.40
CA ARG A 36 -3.18 0.68 8.84
C ARG A 36 -2.05 0.00 9.59
N LEU A 37 -1.59 -1.14 9.08
CA LEU A 37 -0.49 -1.83 9.70
C LEU A 37 0.84 -1.14 9.43
N ALA A 38 0.99 -0.57 8.26
CA ALA A 38 2.24 0.06 7.87
C ALA A 38 2.37 1.51 8.31
N GLU A 39 1.27 2.19 8.44
CA GLU A 39 1.30 3.62 8.71
C GLU A 39 2.14 4.00 9.93
N PRO A 40 2.03 3.30 11.06
CA PRO A 40 2.86 3.67 12.21
C PRO A 40 4.35 3.51 11.93
N GLN A 41 4.71 2.53 11.11
CA GLN A 41 6.09 2.34 10.76
C GLN A 41 6.55 3.43 9.83
N ILE A 42 5.71 3.78 8.88
CA ILE A 42 6.05 4.82 7.91
C ILE A 42 6.13 6.18 8.61
N ALA A 43 5.27 6.41 9.58
CA ALA A 43 5.28 7.68 10.29
C ALA A 43 6.58 7.91 11.02
N LYS A 44 7.30 6.83 11.36
CA LYS A 44 8.56 6.97 12.03
C LYS A 44 9.72 7.18 11.09
N MET A 45 9.52 7.02 9.81
CA MET A 45 10.60 7.16 8.86
C MET A 45 10.91 8.61 8.64
N ALA A 46 12.18 8.91 8.57
CA ALA A 46 12.60 10.28 8.30
C ALA A 46 12.61 10.51 6.81
N PRO A 47 12.35 11.73 6.36
CA PRO A 47 12.42 12.02 4.93
C PRO A 47 13.85 11.92 4.47
N PRO A 48 14.07 11.69 3.18
CA PRO A 48 15.43 11.61 2.66
C PRO A 48 16.10 12.93 2.84
N LYS A 49 17.41 12.86 3.14
CA LYS A 49 18.16 14.01 3.25
C LYS A 49 18.28 14.73 2.01
N GLU A 50 18.27 14.13 0.92
CA GLU A 50 18.50 14.72 -0.30
C GLU A 50 17.44 15.60 -0.66
N THR A 51 17.65 16.60 -1.11
CA THR A 51 16.67 17.42 -1.43
C THR A 51 16.52 17.56 -2.79
N LYS A 52 16.07 17.64 -3.37
CA LYS A 52 15.97 17.79 -4.62
C LYS A 52 15.80 18.73 -5.10
#